data_0ab0f4e46028ff32b3ab01d9e7a690ed
#
_entry.id   0ab0f4e46028ff32b3ab01d9e7a690ed
#
_cell.length_a   1.000
_cell.length_b   1.000
_cell.length_c   1.000
_cell.angle_alpha   90.00
_cell.angle_beta   90.00
_cell.angle_gamma   90.00
#
_symmetry.space_group_name_H-M   'P 1'
#
loop_
_entity.id
_entity.type
_entity.pdbx_description
1 polymer ?
#
loop_
_entity_poly.entity_id
_entity_poly.type
_entity_poly.pdbx_seq_one_letter_code
_entity_poly.pdbx_strand_id
1 'polypeptide(L)'
;MEYRINQRTGDRISVLGFGTSYIAEAGERDAVAAIQRAYAGGINYYDLATAEGRTFPYFGAALGAVRKNVFYQIHFGADYTSGTYGWSTDGETIRRSIEWQLAQLKTDYIDYGFIHCIDEFSDWQEYQRNGAFDYLTRMKEQGVVKHIGLSSHTPSTIQRVLDEVSVDMLMFSVNPGYDYQKGDYAKGSVDERSAIYRRCEAEGIGISVMKPFSGGQLLDAAISPFGKALTQYQCIQYALDRPGVLTVLPGMSSVAQVEHLLGFFGATEAEKDYSMIGSFSPAEAVGKCVYCNHCKPCPMGIDIG
;
A
#
# COMPACT_ATOMS: atom_id res chain seq x y z
N MET A 1 10.06 -13.64 8.53
CA MET A 1 9.68 -12.27 8.11
C MET A 1 10.91 -11.51 7.64
N GLU A 2 10.83 -10.91 6.49
CA GLU A 2 11.84 -10.01 5.93
C GLU A 2 11.43 -8.55 6.17
N TYR A 3 12.41 -7.65 6.24
CA TYR A 3 12.20 -6.22 6.47
C TYR A 3 13.06 -5.39 5.53
N ARG A 4 12.53 -4.23 5.12
CA ARG A 4 13.27 -3.20 4.37
C ARG A 4 13.33 -1.92 5.18
N ILE A 5 14.37 -1.13 4.97
CA ILE A 5 14.54 0.16 5.66
C ILE A 5 14.04 1.27 4.74
N ASN A 6 13.12 2.09 5.23
CA ASN A 6 12.76 3.33 4.58
C ASN A 6 13.96 4.29 4.65
N GLN A 7 14.50 4.68 3.53
CA GLN A 7 15.74 5.47 3.47
C GLN A 7 15.58 6.89 4.01
N ARG A 8 14.35 7.45 3.97
CA ARG A 8 14.06 8.79 4.49
C ARG A 8 13.86 8.82 6.00
N THR A 9 13.30 7.76 6.57
CA THR A 9 12.89 7.75 7.98
C THR A 9 13.78 6.89 8.85
N GLY A 10 14.49 5.92 8.27
CA GLY A 10 15.23 4.90 9.01
C GLY A 10 14.34 3.76 9.56
N ASP A 11 13.04 3.80 9.34
CA ASP A 11 12.11 2.80 9.83
C ASP A 11 12.33 1.44 9.16
N ARG A 12 12.39 0.40 9.98
CA ARG A 12 12.52 -0.99 9.56
C ARG A 12 11.14 -1.62 9.41
N ILE A 13 10.64 -1.69 8.17
CA ILE A 13 9.27 -2.09 7.82
C ILE A 13 9.25 -3.51 7.28
N SER A 14 8.29 -4.33 7.73
CA SER A 14 8.07 -5.68 7.20
C SER A 14 7.64 -5.63 5.73
N VAL A 15 8.24 -6.46 4.87
CA VAL A 15 7.92 -6.50 3.42
C VAL A 15 6.48 -6.94 3.15
N LEU A 16 5.86 -7.62 4.10
CA LEU A 16 4.43 -7.88 4.14
C LEU A 16 3.81 -7.01 5.22
N GLY A 17 2.89 -6.14 4.85
CA GLY A 17 2.08 -5.33 5.75
C GLY A 17 0.65 -5.85 5.82
N PHE A 18 -0.20 -5.21 6.61
CA PHE A 18 -1.59 -5.57 6.81
C PHE A 18 -2.51 -4.57 6.10
N GLY A 19 -3.13 -4.99 4.97
CA GLY A 19 -4.19 -4.24 4.30
C GLY A 19 -5.54 -4.51 4.98
N THR A 20 -6.35 -3.44 5.14
CA THR A 20 -7.57 -3.51 5.98
C THR A 20 -8.87 -3.55 5.20
N SER A 21 -8.83 -3.57 3.88
CA SER A 21 -10.04 -3.49 3.03
C SER A 21 -11.12 -4.54 3.35
N TYR A 22 -10.72 -5.73 3.79
CA TYR A 22 -11.63 -6.85 4.08
C TYR A 22 -11.84 -7.10 5.58
N ILE A 23 -11.17 -6.39 6.47
CA ILE A 23 -11.26 -6.66 7.92
C ILE A 23 -12.66 -6.44 8.48
N ALA A 24 -13.46 -5.59 7.84
CA ALA A 24 -14.85 -5.36 8.20
C ALA A 24 -15.78 -6.56 7.93
N GLU A 25 -15.38 -7.52 7.10
CA GLU A 25 -16.13 -8.75 6.86
C GLU A 25 -16.07 -9.71 8.05
N ALA A 26 -15.05 -9.58 8.90
CA ALA A 26 -14.88 -10.38 10.10
C ALA A 26 -15.65 -9.79 11.29
N GLY A 27 -16.09 -10.70 12.20
CA GLY A 27 -16.51 -10.27 13.54
C GLY A 27 -15.33 -9.79 14.37
N GLU A 28 -15.59 -8.97 15.40
CA GLU A 28 -14.55 -8.35 16.24
C GLU A 28 -13.52 -9.37 16.76
N ARG A 29 -13.99 -10.48 17.33
CA ARG A 29 -13.10 -11.50 17.89
C ARG A 29 -12.13 -12.07 16.85
N ASP A 30 -12.64 -12.39 15.66
CA ASP A 30 -11.85 -13.02 14.61
C ASP A 30 -10.92 -12.00 13.94
N ALA A 31 -11.36 -10.76 13.79
CA ALA A 31 -10.54 -9.64 13.34
C ALA A 31 -9.36 -9.36 14.30
N VAL A 32 -9.64 -9.27 15.61
CA VAL A 32 -8.60 -9.08 16.64
C VAL A 32 -7.60 -10.23 16.62
N ALA A 33 -8.08 -11.48 16.52
CA ALA A 33 -7.21 -12.66 16.42
C ALA A 33 -6.32 -12.63 15.16
N ALA A 34 -6.86 -12.22 14.01
CA ALA A 34 -6.10 -12.07 12.77
C ALA A 34 -5.00 -10.99 12.90
N ILE A 35 -5.33 -9.82 13.46
CA ILE A 35 -4.37 -8.73 13.69
C ILE A 35 -3.26 -9.17 14.65
N GLN A 36 -3.60 -9.84 15.76
CA GLN A 36 -2.64 -10.37 16.71
C GLN A 36 -1.75 -11.45 16.08
N ARG A 37 -2.32 -12.34 15.26
CA ARG A 37 -1.57 -13.37 14.54
C ARG A 37 -0.59 -12.76 13.54
N ALA A 38 -0.99 -11.68 12.84
CA ALA A 38 -0.13 -10.94 11.92
C ALA A 38 1.07 -10.34 12.65
N TYR A 39 0.85 -9.65 13.78
CA TYR A 39 1.91 -9.12 14.62
C TYR A 39 2.86 -10.24 15.12
N ALA A 40 2.32 -11.32 15.63
CA ALA A 40 3.11 -12.48 16.08
C ALA A 40 3.92 -13.12 14.93
N GLY A 41 3.46 -13.00 13.69
CA GLY A 41 4.18 -13.40 12.48
C GLY A 41 5.26 -12.43 12.02
N GLY A 42 5.40 -11.28 12.71
CA GLY A 42 6.40 -10.25 12.42
C GLY A 42 5.92 -9.12 11.50
N ILE A 43 4.64 -9.06 11.15
CA ILE A 43 4.07 -7.90 10.44
C ILE A 43 4.07 -6.72 11.42
N ASN A 44 4.68 -5.61 11.00
CA ASN A 44 4.76 -4.40 11.81
C ASN A 44 4.19 -3.15 11.12
N TYR A 45 3.63 -3.26 9.92
CA TYR A 45 3.06 -2.15 9.18
C TYR A 45 1.58 -2.41 8.86
N TYR A 46 0.71 -1.47 9.26
CA TYR A 46 -0.74 -1.59 9.19
C TYR A 46 -1.34 -0.39 8.47
N ASP A 47 -1.98 -0.64 7.32
CA ASP A 47 -2.70 0.37 6.56
C ASP A 47 -4.14 0.47 7.06
N LEU A 48 -4.50 1.61 7.65
CA LEU A 48 -5.81 1.81 8.27
C LEU A 48 -6.77 2.60 7.34
N ALA A 49 -7.04 2.02 6.16
CA ALA A 49 -8.02 2.49 5.19
C ALA A 49 -9.16 1.46 5.07
N THR A 50 -9.93 1.30 6.14
CA THR A 50 -10.96 0.27 6.22
C THR A 50 -12.26 0.70 5.53
N ALA A 51 -13.17 -0.25 5.22
CA ALA A 51 -14.49 0.05 4.70
C ALA A 51 -15.44 0.62 5.77
N GLU A 52 -15.22 0.28 7.05
CA GLU A 52 -16.12 0.65 8.15
C GLU A 52 -15.35 1.11 9.39
N GLY A 53 -15.79 2.22 9.97
CA GLY A 53 -15.19 2.83 11.16
C GLY A 53 -15.13 1.90 12.37
N ARG A 54 -16.12 1.00 12.52
CA ARG A 54 -16.18 0.05 13.64
C ARG A 54 -14.96 -0.86 13.78
N THR A 55 -14.09 -0.92 12.78
CA THR A 55 -12.89 -1.75 12.80
C THR A 55 -11.71 -1.11 13.50
N PHE A 56 -11.67 0.21 13.65
CA PHE A 56 -10.57 0.92 14.35
C PHE A 56 -10.36 0.44 15.79
N PRO A 57 -11.41 0.25 16.63
CA PRO A 57 -11.25 -0.32 17.97
C PRO A 57 -10.58 -1.69 17.99
N TYR A 58 -10.71 -2.49 16.93
CA TYR A 58 -10.08 -3.82 16.85
C TYR A 58 -8.54 -3.72 16.85
N PHE A 59 -8.00 -2.72 16.13
CA PHE A 59 -6.56 -2.45 16.13
C PHE A 59 -6.09 -1.92 17.49
N GLY A 60 -6.88 -1.04 18.13
CA GLY A 60 -6.61 -0.57 19.50
C GLY A 60 -6.59 -1.71 20.51
N ALA A 61 -7.50 -2.66 20.40
CA ALA A 61 -7.58 -3.85 21.23
C ALA A 61 -6.43 -4.84 20.95
N ALA A 62 -6.12 -5.09 19.69
CA ALA A 62 -5.11 -6.06 19.29
C ALA A 62 -3.67 -5.59 19.55
N LEU A 63 -3.37 -4.31 19.30
CA LEU A 63 -2.01 -3.79 19.20
C LEU A 63 -1.68 -2.72 20.26
N GLY A 64 -2.64 -2.27 21.06
CA GLY A 64 -2.44 -1.21 22.03
C GLY A 64 -1.26 -1.47 22.98
N ALA A 65 -1.11 -2.70 23.48
CA ALA A 65 0.00 -3.08 24.36
C ALA A 65 1.38 -3.06 23.66
N VAL A 66 1.41 -3.17 22.35
CA VAL A 66 2.62 -3.23 21.50
C VAL A 66 2.71 -2.06 20.52
N ARG A 67 1.90 -1.00 20.71
CA ARG A 67 1.77 0.14 19.80
C ARG A 67 3.12 0.72 19.32
N LYS A 68 4.12 0.74 20.20
CA LYS A 68 5.46 1.27 19.89
C LYS A 68 6.28 0.38 18.94
N ASN A 69 5.84 -0.86 18.70
CA ASN A 69 6.53 -1.84 17.86
C ASN A 69 5.92 -1.94 16.47
N VAL A 70 4.88 -1.14 16.18
CA VAL A 70 4.15 -1.18 14.91
C VAL A 70 4.01 0.22 14.32
N PHE A 71 3.86 0.28 13.00
CA PHE A 71 3.63 1.49 12.22
C PHE A 71 2.18 1.53 11.75
N TYR A 72 1.49 2.62 12.04
CA TYR A 72 0.16 2.92 11.53
C TYR A 72 0.24 3.91 10.37
N GLN A 73 -0.29 3.49 9.21
CA GLN A 73 -0.57 4.33 8.07
C GLN A 73 -2.02 4.81 8.19
N ILE A 74 -2.22 6.11 8.39
CA ILE A 74 -3.54 6.74 8.58
C ILE A 74 -3.74 7.80 7.50
N HIS A 75 -4.97 7.89 6.98
CA HIS A 75 -5.30 8.65 5.79
C HIS A 75 -6.03 9.94 6.11
N PHE A 76 -5.38 11.07 5.90
CA PHE A 76 -5.92 12.42 6.02
C PHE A 76 -6.75 12.74 4.77
N GLY A 77 -8.00 12.42 4.81
CA GLY A 77 -8.97 12.48 3.71
C GLY A 77 -9.95 11.31 3.74
N ALA A 78 -9.66 10.25 4.52
CA ALA A 78 -10.63 9.22 4.82
C ALA A 78 -11.51 9.67 5.98
N ASP A 79 -12.81 9.82 5.73
CA ASP A 79 -13.82 10.23 6.71
C ASP A 79 -14.64 9.02 7.17
N TYR A 80 -14.75 8.86 8.50
CA TYR A 80 -15.51 7.78 9.16
C TYR A 80 -16.61 8.32 10.07
N THR A 81 -16.95 9.60 10.00
CA THR A 81 -17.94 10.24 10.86
C THR A 81 -19.35 9.68 10.64
N SER A 82 -19.63 9.11 9.47
CA SER A 82 -20.88 8.41 9.15
C SER A 82 -20.88 6.93 9.62
N GLY A 83 -19.75 6.40 10.11
CA GLY A 83 -19.58 4.99 10.43
C GLY A 83 -19.03 4.13 9.28
N THR A 84 -19.11 4.60 8.04
CA THR A 84 -18.54 3.97 6.84
C THR A 84 -17.51 4.90 6.21
N TYR A 85 -16.65 4.33 5.34
CA TYR A 85 -15.67 5.11 4.61
C TYR A 85 -16.33 6.19 3.74
N GLY A 86 -15.82 7.40 3.86
CA GLY A 86 -16.04 8.54 2.97
C GLY A 86 -14.71 9.15 2.56
N TRP A 87 -14.75 9.99 1.52
CA TRP A 87 -13.60 10.76 1.07
C TRP A 87 -13.87 12.27 1.20
N SER A 88 -12.88 13.04 1.64
CA SER A 88 -13.02 14.49 1.82
C SER A 88 -11.69 15.21 1.65
N THR A 89 -11.75 16.42 1.08
CA THR A 89 -10.66 17.41 1.08
C THR A 89 -10.87 18.51 2.12
N ASP A 90 -12.01 18.52 2.82
CA ASP A 90 -12.33 19.52 3.83
C ASP A 90 -11.53 19.33 5.12
N GLY A 91 -10.73 20.33 5.48
CA GLY A 91 -9.82 20.26 6.62
C GLY A 91 -10.51 20.04 7.96
N GLU A 92 -11.72 20.56 8.17
CA GLU A 92 -12.46 20.37 9.42
C GLU A 92 -13.06 18.95 9.53
N THR A 93 -13.57 18.41 8.43
CA THR A 93 -14.04 17.01 8.36
C THR A 93 -12.88 16.05 8.61
N ILE A 94 -11.71 16.29 7.98
CA ILE A 94 -10.51 15.50 8.18
C ILE A 94 -10.07 15.57 9.64
N ARG A 95 -10.02 16.76 10.24
CA ARG A 95 -9.64 16.92 11.64
C ARG A 95 -10.53 16.09 12.58
N ARG A 96 -11.84 16.17 12.44
CA ARG A 96 -12.78 15.39 13.26
C ARG A 96 -12.59 13.88 13.07
N SER A 97 -12.39 13.43 11.83
CA SER A 97 -12.17 12.03 11.52
C SER A 97 -10.86 11.52 12.14
N ILE A 98 -9.76 12.28 12.03
CA ILE A 98 -8.45 11.89 12.60
C ILE A 98 -8.50 11.86 14.13
N GLU A 99 -9.10 12.86 14.78
CA GLU A 99 -9.25 12.88 16.24
C GLU A 99 -10.05 11.66 16.72
N TRP A 100 -11.13 11.32 16.02
CA TRP A 100 -11.92 10.14 16.30
C TRP A 100 -11.11 8.84 16.10
N GLN A 101 -10.37 8.72 14.98
CA GLN A 101 -9.53 7.54 14.70
C GLN A 101 -8.50 7.32 15.82
N LEU A 102 -7.78 8.36 16.24
CA LEU A 102 -6.79 8.29 17.32
C LEU A 102 -7.42 7.79 18.62
N ALA A 103 -8.61 8.29 18.97
CA ALA A 103 -9.33 7.85 20.15
C ALA A 103 -9.72 6.36 20.08
N GLN A 104 -10.20 5.88 18.91
CA GLN A 104 -10.54 4.46 18.72
C GLN A 104 -9.31 3.55 18.78
N LEU A 105 -8.20 3.99 18.20
CA LEU A 105 -6.92 3.28 18.18
C LEU A 105 -6.20 3.32 19.53
N LYS A 106 -6.65 4.15 20.48
CA LYS A 106 -6.04 4.38 21.79
C LYS A 106 -4.56 4.77 21.67
N THR A 107 -4.26 5.71 20.78
CA THR A 107 -2.92 6.23 20.53
C THR A 107 -2.97 7.75 20.38
N ASP A 108 -1.88 8.41 20.76
CA ASP A 108 -1.71 9.86 20.66
C ASP A 108 -0.78 10.27 19.52
N TYR A 109 -0.34 9.32 18.68
CA TYR A 109 0.52 9.58 17.53
C TYR A 109 0.22 8.67 16.34
N ILE A 110 0.64 9.13 15.17
CA ILE A 110 0.54 8.48 13.87
C ILE A 110 1.96 8.32 13.32
N ASP A 111 2.33 7.12 12.85
CA ASP A 111 3.65 6.92 12.26
C ASP A 111 3.71 7.52 10.85
N TYR A 112 2.72 7.23 10.01
CA TYR A 112 2.61 7.75 8.64
C TYR A 112 1.23 8.37 8.42
N GLY A 113 1.17 9.70 8.30
CA GLY A 113 -0.03 10.44 7.90
C GLY A 113 -0.05 10.67 6.40
N PHE A 114 -1.04 10.10 5.72
CA PHE A 114 -1.12 10.13 4.26
C PHE A 114 -2.07 11.21 3.75
N ILE A 115 -1.62 12.04 2.82
CA ILE A 115 -2.46 12.80 1.89
C ILE A 115 -3.26 11.76 1.09
N HIS A 116 -4.61 11.73 1.23
CA HIS A 116 -5.39 10.56 0.87
C HIS A 116 -6.04 10.66 -0.50
N CYS A 117 -5.74 9.64 -1.34
CA CYS A 117 -6.45 9.34 -2.59
C CYS A 117 -6.59 10.56 -3.51
N ILE A 118 -5.47 11.22 -3.78
CA ILE A 118 -5.39 12.37 -4.69
C ILE A 118 -5.16 11.84 -6.11
N ASP A 119 -6.24 11.61 -6.85
CA ASP A 119 -6.19 11.03 -8.20
C ASP A 119 -6.22 12.08 -9.31
N GLU A 120 -6.81 13.24 -9.05
CA GLU A 120 -6.79 14.39 -9.94
C GLU A 120 -5.98 15.54 -9.30
N PHE A 121 -5.30 16.32 -10.14
CA PHE A 121 -4.52 17.44 -9.59
C PHE A 121 -5.40 18.56 -9.01
N SER A 122 -6.64 18.67 -9.48
CA SER A 122 -7.66 19.54 -8.88
C SER A 122 -7.95 19.18 -7.44
N ASP A 123 -7.96 17.88 -7.08
CA ASP A 123 -8.19 17.41 -5.72
C ASP A 123 -7.05 17.85 -4.80
N TRP A 124 -5.80 17.83 -5.30
CA TRP A 124 -4.64 18.36 -4.58
C TRP A 124 -4.78 19.86 -4.30
N GLN A 125 -5.21 20.62 -5.31
CA GLN A 125 -5.43 22.06 -5.15
C GLN A 125 -6.55 22.36 -4.16
N GLU A 126 -7.62 21.56 -4.15
CA GLU A 126 -8.69 21.67 -3.16
C GLU A 126 -8.21 21.30 -1.77
N TYR A 127 -7.47 20.21 -1.63
CA TYR A 127 -6.89 19.73 -0.38
C TYR A 127 -6.03 20.81 0.30
N GLN A 128 -5.21 21.52 -0.49
CA GLN A 128 -4.44 22.67 -0.01
C GLN A 128 -5.37 23.83 0.38
N ARG A 129 -6.25 24.24 -0.51
CA ARG A 129 -7.13 25.42 -0.34
C ARG A 129 -8.08 25.25 0.85
N ASN A 130 -8.54 24.04 1.11
CA ASN A 130 -9.45 23.70 2.20
C ASN A 130 -8.72 23.46 3.55
N GLY A 131 -7.41 23.72 3.63
CA GLY A 131 -6.61 23.66 4.85
C GLY A 131 -6.28 22.24 5.33
N ALA A 132 -6.55 21.20 4.54
CA ALA A 132 -6.25 19.82 4.90
C ALA A 132 -4.75 19.55 4.98
N PHE A 133 -3.98 20.08 4.02
CA PHE A 133 -2.53 19.96 4.03
C PHE A 133 -1.89 20.74 5.19
N ASP A 134 -2.39 21.93 5.48
CA ASP A 134 -1.94 22.73 6.63
C ASP A 134 -2.21 21.99 7.95
N TYR A 135 -3.35 21.32 8.07
CA TYR A 135 -3.66 20.52 9.24
C TYR A 135 -2.66 19.36 9.42
N LEU A 136 -2.42 18.58 8.36
CA LEU A 136 -1.44 17.47 8.39
C LEU A 136 -0.03 17.98 8.75
N THR A 137 0.41 19.09 8.17
CA THR A 137 1.72 19.70 8.43
C THR A 137 1.84 20.14 9.89
N ARG A 138 0.82 20.82 10.44
CA ARG A 138 0.79 21.19 11.86
C ARG A 138 0.86 19.96 12.78
N MET A 139 0.15 18.88 12.46
CA MET A 139 0.23 17.63 13.23
C MET A 139 1.64 17.04 13.21
N LYS A 140 2.36 17.16 12.10
CA LYS A 140 3.77 16.76 12.00
C LYS A 140 4.67 17.67 12.84
N GLU A 141 4.51 18.99 12.79
CA GLU A 141 5.26 19.95 13.60
C GLU A 141 5.06 19.74 15.10
N GLN A 142 3.86 19.33 15.50
CA GLN A 142 3.51 19.00 16.89
C GLN A 142 4.01 17.61 17.33
N GLY A 143 4.58 16.82 16.39
CA GLY A 143 5.08 15.46 16.67
C GLY A 143 3.98 14.40 16.80
N VAL A 144 2.73 14.74 16.50
CA VAL A 144 1.61 13.77 16.47
C VAL A 144 1.68 12.90 15.22
N VAL A 145 2.06 13.46 14.08
CA VAL A 145 2.40 12.71 12.85
C VAL A 145 3.92 12.69 12.71
N LYS A 146 4.52 11.51 12.59
CA LYS A 146 5.97 11.38 12.43
C LYS A 146 6.42 11.61 10.99
N HIS A 147 5.73 10.98 10.02
CA HIS A 147 6.09 10.98 8.61
C HIS A 147 4.88 11.29 7.73
N ILE A 148 5.11 11.96 6.61
CA ILE A 148 4.05 12.27 5.64
C ILE A 148 4.16 11.30 4.46
N GLY A 149 3.00 10.77 4.03
CA GLY A 149 2.85 9.98 2.82
C GLY A 149 1.87 10.60 1.83
N LEU A 150 1.85 10.05 0.63
CA LEU A 150 0.87 10.36 -0.43
C LEU A 150 0.21 9.05 -0.89
N SER A 151 -1.10 9.07 -1.07
CA SER A 151 -1.87 7.98 -1.69
C SER A 151 -2.51 8.46 -2.98
N SER A 152 -2.26 7.77 -4.08
CA SER A 152 -2.86 8.04 -5.38
C SER A 152 -2.78 6.82 -6.31
N HIS A 153 -3.67 6.77 -7.31
CA HIS A 153 -3.65 5.78 -8.39
C HIS A 153 -3.07 6.35 -9.70
N THR A 154 -2.92 7.67 -9.80
CA THR A 154 -2.64 8.37 -11.06
C THR A 154 -1.18 8.85 -11.13
N PRO A 155 -0.31 8.22 -11.95
CA PRO A 155 1.11 8.57 -12.02
C PRO A 155 1.39 10.04 -12.32
N SER A 156 0.67 10.65 -13.25
CA SER A 156 0.86 12.07 -13.59
C SER A 156 0.54 13.01 -12.42
N THR A 157 -0.50 12.69 -11.63
CA THR A 157 -0.84 13.44 -10.41
C THR A 157 0.22 13.23 -9.34
N ILE A 158 0.68 11.99 -9.13
CA ILE A 158 1.78 11.70 -8.19
C ILE A 158 3.01 12.54 -8.52
N GLN A 159 3.45 12.55 -9.78
CA GLN A 159 4.63 13.32 -10.21
C GLN A 159 4.50 14.81 -9.83
N ARG A 160 3.34 15.40 -10.14
CA ARG A 160 3.09 16.82 -9.86
C ARG A 160 3.05 17.13 -8.37
N VAL A 161 2.42 16.27 -7.56
CA VAL A 161 2.39 16.48 -6.10
C VAL A 161 3.79 16.32 -5.49
N LEU A 162 4.57 15.34 -5.96
CA LEU A 162 5.96 15.16 -5.50
C LEU A 162 6.89 16.30 -5.92
N ASP A 163 6.55 17.06 -6.95
CA ASP A 163 7.29 18.27 -7.33
C ASP A 163 7.02 19.45 -6.37
N GLU A 164 5.87 19.43 -5.67
CA GLU A 164 5.48 20.51 -4.76
C GLU A 164 5.78 20.19 -3.28
N VAL A 165 5.70 18.90 -2.89
CA VAL A 165 5.85 18.49 -1.48
C VAL A 165 6.74 17.28 -1.32
N SER A 166 7.52 17.28 -0.24
CA SER A 166 8.36 16.14 0.13
C SER A 166 7.55 15.16 0.96
N VAL A 167 7.50 13.88 0.53
CA VAL A 167 6.88 12.80 1.27
C VAL A 167 7.87 11.69 1.58
N ASP A 168 7.62 10.96 2.66
CA ASP A 168 8.49 9.89 3.15
C ASP A 168 8.04 8.50 2.61
N MET A 169 6.77 8.41 2.19
CA MET A 169 6.14 7.19 1.70
C MET A 169 5.12 7.51 0.60
N LEU A 170 5.03 6.65 -0.41
CA LEU A 170 3.98 6.67 -1.43
C LEU A 170 3.13 5.40 -1.33
N MET A 171 1.81 5.53 -1.23
CA MET A 171 0.91 4.39 -1.44
C MET A 171 0.46 4.35 -2.89
N PHE A 172 0.82 3.28 -3.58
CA PHE A 172 0.54 3.11 -5.00
C PHE A 172 0.02 1.71 -5.32
N SER A 173 -0.85 1.61 -6.31
CA SER A 173 -1.39 0.33 -6.75
C SER A 173 -0.39 -0.37 -7.67
N VAL A 174 0.22 -1.46 -7.20
CA VAL A 174 1.26 -2.19 -7.92
C VAL A 174 0.86 -3.65 -8.06
N ASN A 175 0.64 -4.08 -9.29
CA ASN A 175 0.43 -5.49 -9.64
C ASN A 175 0.66 -5.68 -11.14
N PRO A 176 0.88 -6.91 -11.63
CA PRO A 176 1.16 -7.14 -13.04
C PRO A 176 0.00 -6.73 -13.98
N GLY A 177 -1.25 -6.82 -13.54
CA GLY A 177 -2.39 -6.39 -14.33
C GLY A 177 -2.33 -4.90 -14.65
N TYR A 178 -2.09 -4.07 -13.63
CA TYR A 178 -2.06 -2.61 -13.79
C TYR A 178 -0.82 -2.14 -14.54
N ASP A 179 0.34 -2.74 -14.28
CA ASP A 179 1.58 -2.40 -14.99
C ASP A 179 1.52 -2.83 -16.46
N TYR A 180 0.65 -3.78 -16.80
CA TYR A 180 0.33 -4.17 -18.18
C TYR A 180 -0.91 -3.45 -18.74
N GLN A 181 -1.35 -2.37 -18.12
CA GLN A 181 -2.51 -1.54 -18.54
C GLN A 181 -3.82 -2.32 -18.59
N LYS A 182 -4.01 -3.28 -17.70
CA LYS A 182 -5.19 -4.14 -17.60
C LYS A 182 -5.87 -3.99 -16.25
N GLY A 183 -7.12 -3.52 -16.26
CA GLY A 183 -7.97 -3.34 -15.07
C GLY A 183 -8.34 -1.89 -14.79
N ASP A 184 -9.35 -1.69 -13.95
CA ASP A 184 -10.01 -0.39 -13.73
C ASP A 184 -9.11 0.69 -13.12
N TYR A 185 -8.10 0.28 -12.36
CA TYR A 185 -7.11 1.17 -11.74
C TYR A 185 -5.75 1.13 -12.42
N ALA A 186 -5.68 0.63 -13.65
CA ALA A 186 -4.48 0.65 -14.49
C ALA A 186 -4.26 2.06 -15.09
N LYS A 187 -4.08 3.04 -14.21
CA LYS A 187 -3.85 4.43 -14.59
C LYS A 187 -2.41 4.62 -15.07
N GLY A 188 -2.27 5.46 -16.09
CA GLY A 188 -0.98 5.80 -16.71
C GLY A 188 -0.43 4.73 -17.65
N SER A 189 0.52 5.11 -18.48
CA SER A 189 1.27 4.22 -19.36
C SER A 189 2.28 3.37 -18.60
N VAL A 190 2.85 2.36 -19.26
CA VAL A 190 3.97 1.55 -18.72
C VAL A 190 5.15 2.44 -18.30
N ASP A 191 5.47 3.45 -19.13
CA ASP A 191 6.59 4.37 -18.86
C ASP A 191 6.31 5.27 -17.67
N GLU A 192 5.09 5.82 -17.56
CA GLU A 192 4.72 6.69 -16.43
C GLU A 192 4.77 5.90 -15.12
N ARG A 193 4.25 4.66 -15.08
CA ARG A 193 4.30 3.81 -13.89
C ARG A 193 5.73 3.45 -13.52
N SER A 194 6.55 3.06 -14.50
CA SER A 194 7.97 2.76 -14.29
C SER A 194 8.76 3.99 -13.82
N ALA A 195 8.39 5.19 -14.29
CA ALA A 195 9.01 6.43 -13.82
C ALA A 195 8.73 6.71 -12.33
N ILE A 196 7.52 6.35 -11.83
CA ILE A 196 7.21 6.45 -10.39
C ILE A 196 8.13 5.55 -9.57
N TYR A 197 8.30 4.28 -9.97
CA TYR A 197 9.17 3.34 -9.25
C TYR A 197 10.60 3.86 -9.16
N ARG A 198 11.18 4.27 -10.30
CA ARG A 198 12.54 4.82 -10.36
C ARG A 198 12.71 6.12 -9.58
N ARG A 199 11.70 7.01 -9.64
CA ARG A 199 11.73 8.26 -8.86
C ARG A 199 11.72 7.97 -7.36
N CYS A 200 10.82 7.11 -6.91
CA CYS A 200 10.74 6.75 -5.50
C CYS A 200 12.04 6.13 -4.99
N GLU A 201 12.63 5.21 -5.75
CA GLU A 201 13.91 4.60 -5.39
C GLU A 201 15.04 5.65 -5.33
N ALA A 202 15.17 6.48 -6.37
CA ALA A 202 16.22 7.50 -6.46
C ALA A 202 16.12 8.56 -5.35
N GLU A 203 14.90 8.93 -4.94
CA GLU A 203 14.63 9.92 -3.89
C GLU A 203 14.53 9.30 -2.49
N GLY A 204 14.64 7.98 -2.36
CA GLY A 204 14.51 7.25 -1.09
C GLY A 204 13.09 7.23 -0.53
N ILE A 205 12.07 7.51 -1.37
CA ILE A 205 10.66 7.42 -1.00
C ILE A 205 10.25 5.96 -0.98
N GLY A 206 9.77 5.46 0.16
CA GLY A 206 9.27 4.09 0.25
C GLY A 206 7.92 3.93 -0.45
N ILE A 207 7.68 2.78 -1.10
CA ILE A 207 6.36 2.47 -1.66
C ILE A 207 5.66 1.43 -0.78
N SER A 208 4.46 1.77 -0.28
CA SER A 208 3.49 0.83 0.28
C SER A 208 2.49 0.43 -0.80
N VAL A 209 2.41 -0.87 -1.10
CA VAL A 209 1.66 -1.37 -2.26
C VAL A 209 0.23 -1.69 -1.90
N MET A 210 -0.73 -0.95 -2.46
CA MET A 210 -2.15 -1.32 -2.44
C MET A 210 -2.55 -2.17 -3.65
N LYS A 211 -3.66 -2.90 -3.54
CA LYS A 211 -4.26 -3.72 -4.60
C LYS A 211 -3.29 -4.74 -5.25
N PRO A 212 -2.45 -5.48 -4.48
CA PRO A 212 -1.48 -6.40 -5.08
C PRO A 212 -2.13 -7.51 -5.91
N PHE A 213 -3.39 -7.83 -5.65
CA PHE A 213 -4.15 -8.87 -6.33
C PHE A 213 -5.19 -8.34 -7.32
N SER A 214 -5.19 -7.02 -7.62
CA SER A 214 -6.20 -6.38 -8.49
C SER A 214 -7.64 -6.69 -8.04
N GLY A 215 -7.94 -6.53 -6.72
CA GLY A 215 -9.27 -6.89 -6.19
C GLY A 215 -9.61 -8.37 -6.26
N GLY A 216 -8.62 -9.24 -6.40
CA GLY A 216 -8.81 -10.69 -6.57
C GLY A 216 -8.81 -11.17 -8.02
N GLN A 217 -8.92 -10.28 -9.00
CA GLN A 217 -8.98 -10.64 -10.43
C GLN A 217 -7.77 -11.48 -10.88
N LEU A 218 -6.57 -11.19 -10.36
CA LEU A 218 -5.36 -11.93 -10.73
C LEU A 218 -5.35 -13.36 -10.19
N LEU A 219 -6.16 -13.67 -9.18
CA LEU A 219 -6.19 -14.97 -8.51
C LEU A 219 -7.21 -15.94 -9.12
N ASP A 220 -8.03 -15.48 -10.07
CA ASP A 220 -9.06 -16.28 -10.73
C ASP A 220 -8.82 -16.33 -12.24
N ALA A 221 -8.61 -17.53 -12.79
CA ALA A 221 -8.34 -17.73 -14.22
C ALA A 221 -9.48 -17.26 -15.14
N ALA A 222 -10.73 -17.26 -14.63
CA ALA A 222 -11.91 -16.87 -15.44
C ALA A 222 -11.95 -15.36 -15.71
N ILE A 223 -11.39 -14.54 -14.80
CA ILE A 223 -11.44 -13.07 -14.88
C ILE A 223 -10.04 -12.43 -14.94
N SER A 224 -8.98 -13.23 -14.79
CA SER A 224 -7.61 -12.75 -14.91
C SER A 224 -7.35 -12.21 -16.32
N PRO A 225 -6.77 -11.00 -16.44
CA PRO A 225 -6.41 -10.43 -17.74
C PRO A 225 -5.34 -11.24 -18.50
N PHE A 226 -4.73 -12.22 -17.82
CA PHE A 226 -3.73 -13.13 -18.39
C PHE A 226 -4.34 -14.49 -18.84
N GLY A 227 -5.67 -14.69 -18.68
CA GLY A 227 -6.33 -15.98 -18.96
C GLY A 227 -5.86 -17.13 -18.10
N LYS A 228 -5.09 -16.84 -17.04
CA LYS A 228 -4.58 -17.77 -16.03
C LYS A 228 -4.56 -17.09 -14.67
N ALA A 229 -4.80 -17.84 -13.60
CA ALA A 229 -4.63 -17.33 -12.27
C ALA A 229 -3.14 -17.23 -11.91
N LEU A 230 -2.78 -16.14 -11.25
CA LEU A 230 -1.54 -16.04 -10.48
C LEU A 230 -1.81 -16.47 -9.04
N THR A 231 -0.79 -16.93 -8.34
CA THR A 231 -0.88 -17.14 -6.90
C THR A 231 -0.67 -15.82 -6.14
N GLN A 232 -1.09 -15.78 -4.88
CA GLN A 232 -0.81 -14.64 -4.03
C GLN A 232 0.71 -14.42 -3.87
N TYR A 233 1.51 -15.48 -3.81
CA TYR A 233 2.97 -15.40 -3.68
C TYR A 233 3.61 -14.78 -4.94
N GLN A 234 3.15 -15.16 -6.12
CA GLN A 234 3.61 -14.57 -7.38
C GLN A 234 3.29 -13.06 -7.45
N CYS A 235 2.08 -12.66 -7.03
CA CYS A 235 1.70 -11.26 -7.00
C CYS A 235 2.50 -10.44 -5.97
N ILE A 236 2.76 -11.00 -4.79
CA ILE A 236 3.60 -10.37 -3.75
C ILE A 236 5.03 -10.23 -4.24
N GLN A 237 5.62 -11.29 -4.78
CA GLN A 237 6.98 -11.24 -5.33
C GLN A 237 7.10 -10.23 -6.46
N TYR A 238 6.12 -10.22 -7.39
CA TYR A 238 6.05 -9.21 -8.45
C TYR A 238 6.15 -7.79 -7.89
N ALA A 239 5.36 -7.46 -6.88
CA ALA A 239 5.36 -6.14 -6.28
C ALA A 239 6.68 -5.84 -5.57
N LEU A 240 7.23 -6.79 -4.81
CA LEU A 240 8.50 -6.62 -4.08
C LEU A 240 9.71 -6.43 -4.99
N ASP A 241 9.63 -6.90 -6.24
CA ASP A 241 10.68 -6.73 -7.25
C ASP A 241 10.64 -5.35 -7.93
N ARG A 242 9.66 -4.50 -7.62
CA ARG A 242 9.63 -3.12 -8.15
C ARG A 242 10.56 -2.22 -7.35
N PRO A 243 11.30 -1.31 -8.05
CA PRO A 243 12.15 -0.33 -7.37
C PRO A 243 11.35 0.50 -6.34
N GLY A 244 11.95 0.80 -5.21
CA GLY A 244 11.35 1.62 -4.16
C GLY A 244 10.27 0.94 -3.31
N VAL A 245 9.82 -0.26 -3.64
CA VAL A 245 8.79 -0.96 -2.84
C VAL A 245 9.36 -1.42 -1.51
N LEU A 246 8.72 -1.00 -0.42
CA LEU A 246 9.06 -1.39 0.95
C LEU A 246 8.14 -2.49 1.48
N THR A 247 6.83 -2.37 1.25
CA THR A 247 5.85 -3.27 1.84
C THR A 247 4.67 -3.49 0.91
N VAL A 248 4.12 -4.69 0.92
CA VAL A 248 2.91 -5.07 0.17
C VAL A 248 1.76 -5.27 1.15
N LEU A 249 0.60 -4.69 0.86
CA LEU A 249 -0.56 -4.60 1.75
C LEU A 249 -1.73 -5.48 1.24
N PRO A 250 -1.64 -6.81 1.32
CA PRO A 250 -2.79 -7.66 1.02
C PRO A 250 -3.88 -7.49 2.09
N GLY A 251 -5.13 -7.55 1.67
CA GLY A 251 -6.26 -7.57 2.58
C GLY A 251 -6.35 -8.91 3.32
N MET A 252 -6.54 -8.86 4.64
CA MET A 252 -6.67 -10.02 5.52
C MET A 252 -7.83 -9.81 6.50
N SER A 253 -8.66 -10.85 6.69
CA SER A 253 -9.79 -10.81 7.62
C SER A 253 -9.85 -12.03 8.57
N SER A 254 -8.94 -12.99 8.41
CA SER A 254 -8.91 -14.21 9.25
C SER A 254 -7.49 -14.68 9.55
N VAL A 255 -7.34 -15.43 10.64
CA VAL A 255 -6.07 -16.09 11.02
C VAL A 255 -5.56 -17.00 9.90
N ALA A 256 -6.43 -17.73 9.23
CA ALA A 256 -6.05 -18.62 8.13
C ALA A 256 -5.46 -17.87 6.94
N GLN A 257 -6.03 -16.71 6.57
CA GLN A 257 -5.47 -15.86 5.52
C GLN A 257 -4.11 -15.29 5.93
N VAL A 258 -3.96 -14.85 7.17
CA VAL A 258 -2.66 -14.37 7.70
C VAL A 258 -1.61 -15.48 7.63
N GLU A 259 -1.93 -16.69 8.08
CA GLU A 259 -1.00 -17.83 8.05
C GLU A 259 -0.61 -18.21 6.61
N HIS A 260 -1.59 -18.23 5.70
CA HIS A 260 -1.30 -18.47 4.29
C HIS A 260 -0.32 -17.44 3.73
N LEU A 261 -0.56 -16.14 3.97
CA LEU A 261 0.33 -15.08 3.48
C LEU A 261 1.71 -15.10 4.14
N LEU A 262 1.80 -15.45 5.42
CA LEU A 262 3.08 -15.67 6.10
C LEU A 262 3.87 -16.85 5.51
N GLY A 263 3.19 -17.81 4.90
CA GLY A 263 3.81 -18.90 4.15
C GLY A 263 4.71 -18.45 3.00
N PHE A 264 4.52 -17.23 2.47
CA PHE A 264 5.38 -16.61 1.46
C PHE A 264 6.87 -16.67 1.82
N PHE A 265 7.23 -16.53 3.10
CA PHE A 265 8.63 -16.54 3.54
C PHE A 265 9.27 -17.93 3.55
N GLY A 266 8.48 -18.98 3.48
CA GLY A 266 8.95 -20.37 3.32
C GLY A 266 8.76 -20.92 1.91
N ALA A 267 8.15 -20.14 1.02
CA ALA A 267 7.91 -20.57 -0.36
C ALA A 267 9.18 -20.62 -1.18
N THR A 268 9.24 -21.58 -2.09
CA THR A 268 10.34 -21.76 -3.03
C THR A 268 10.34 -20.68 -4.12
N GLU A 269 11.47 -20.49 -4.81
CA GLU A 269 11.56 -19.60 -5.96
C GLU A 269 10.56 -19.97 -7.07
N ALA A 270 10.30 -21.25 -7.27
CA ALA A 270 9.31 -21.72 -8.25
C ALA A 270 7.87 -21.32 -7.89
N GLU A 271 7.51 -21.29 -6.59
CA GLU A 271 6.20 -20.84 -6.13
C GLU A 271 6.01 -19.33 -6.24
N LYS A 272 7.09 -18.57 -6.27
CA LYS A 272 7.14 -17.12 -6.43
C LYS A 272 7.32 -16.68 -7.87
N ASP A 273 7.69 -17.59 -8.79
CA ASP A 273 7.99 -17.28 -10.18
C ASP A 273 6.72 -16.82 -10.93
N TYR A 274 6.71 -15.57 -11.30
CA TYR A 274 5.66 -14.93 -12.09
C TYR A 274 6.06 -14.71 -13.57
N SER A 275 7.13 -15.30 -14.05
CA SER A 275 7.68 -15.09 -15.41
C SER A 275 6.68 -15.40 -16.54
N MET A 276 5.66 -16.22 -16.24
CA MET A 276 4.57 -16.52 -17.17
C MET A 276 3.87 -15.27 -17.73
N ILE A 277 3.88 -14.14 -17.00
CA ILE A 277 3.26 -12.89 -17.48
C ILE A 277 4.03 -12.27 -18.66
N GLY A 278 5.28 -12.62 -18.88
CA GLY A 278 6.10 -12.13 -19.99
C GLY A 278 5.50 -12.40 -21.37
N SER A 279 4.70 -13.48 -21.50
CA SER A 279 3.98 -13.80 -22.74
C SER A 279 2.83 -12.83 -23.08
N PHE A 280 2.46 -11.95 -22.17
CA PHE A 280 1.32 -11.05 -22.27
C PHE A 280 1.72 -9.57 -22.30
N SER A 281 3.01 -9.29 -22.49
CA SER A 281 3.52 -7.90 -22.51
C SER A 281 2.73 -7.04 -23.50
N PRO A 282 2.34 -5.82 -23.12
CA PRO A 282 1.68 -4.89 -24.05
C PRO A 282 2.53 -4.62 -25.27
N ALA A 283 1.90 -4.41 -26.44
CA ALA A 283 2.63 -4.05 -27.65
C ALA A 283 3.48 -2.78 -27.49
N GLU A 284 3.02 -1.83 -26.68
CA GLU A 284 3.71 -0.60 -26.35
C GLU A 284 4.97 -0.81 -25.49
N ALA A 285 5.09 -1.98 -24.89
CA ALA A 285 6.25 -2.36 -24.06
C ALA A 285 7.35 -3.09 -24.87
N VAL A 286 7.19 -3.24 -26.18
CA VAL A 286 8.22 -3.84 -27.04
C VAL A 286 9.51 -3.02 -26.92
N GLY A 287 10.60 -3.66 -26.52
CA GLY A 287 11.89 -3.02 -26.28
C GLY A 287 12.02 -2.29 -24.93
N LYS A 288 11.02 -2.41 -24.03
CA LYS A 288 11.04 -1.83 -22.68
C LYS A 288 10.99 -2.92 -21.62
N CYS A 289 11.59 -2.66 -20.46
CA CYS A 289 11.48 -3.55 -19.33
C CYS A 289 10.10 -3.39 -18.65
N VAL A 290 9.33 -4.48 -18.61
CA VAL A 290 8.04 -4.56 -17.88
C VAL A 290 8.15 -5.38 -16.61
N TYR A 291 9.37 -5.64 -16.17
CA TYR A 291 9.69 -6.39 -14.96
C TYR A 291 9.00 -7.78 -14.89
N CYS A 292 8.85 -8.47 -16.01
CA CYS A 292 8.22 -9.80 -16.05
C CYS A 292 9.15 -10.94 -15.58
N ASN A 293 10.39 -10.66 -15.26
CA ASN A 293 11.44 -11.63 -14.85
C ASN A 293 11.79 -12.70 -15.89
N HIS A 294 11.27 -12.60 -17.12
CA HIS A 294 11.45 -13.62 -18.17
C HIS A 294 12.93 -13.79 -18.59
N CYS A 295 13.75 -12.75 -18.44
CA CYS A 295 15.17 -12.75 -18.74
C CYS A 295 16.08 -13.09 -17.55
N LYS A 296 15.52 -13.48 -16.41
CA LYS A 296 16.27 -13.89 -15.21
C LYS A 296 16.21 -15.43 -15.04
N PRO A 297 17.29 -16.09 -14.61
CA PRO A 297 18.65 -15.54 -14.52
C PRO A 297 19.24 -15.30 -15.93
N CYS A 298 19.93 -14.18 -16.10
CA CYS A 298 20.62 -13.91 -17.36
C CYS A 298 21.79 -14.89 -17.51
N PRO A 299 21.87 -15.66 -18.62
CA PRO A 299 22.96 -16.62 -18.83
C PRO A 299 24.34 -15.96 -18.96
N MET A 300 24.37 -14.65 -19.23
CA MET A 300 25.60 -13.85 -19.30
C MET A 300 25.93 -13.13 -18.00
N GLY A 301 25.15 -13.36 -16.92
CA GLY A 301 25.37 -12.73 -15.61
C GLY A 301 25.08 -11.22 -15.59
N ILE A 302 24.31 -10.69 -16.54
CA ILE A 302 23.94 -9.27 -16.58
C ILE A 302 22.75 -9.07 -15.66
N ASP A 303 22.83 -8.07 -14.79
CA ASP A 303 21.66 -7.60 -14.02
C ASP A 303 20.72 -6.84 -14.98
N ILE A 304 19.55 -7.41 -15.18
CA ILE A 304 18.53 -6.89 -16.08
C ILE A 304 17.30 -6.55 -15.21
N GLY A 305 17.16 -5.29 -14.81
CA GLY A 305 15.97 -4.92 -14.05
C GLY A 305 16.08 -3.61 -13.37
#